data_eb472e5011f3e9c0c549414f7fc35b90
#
_entry.id   eb472e5011f3e9c0c549414f7fc35b90
#
_cell.length_a   1.000
_cell.length_b   1.000
_cell.length_c   1.000
_cell.angle_alpha   90.00
_cell.angle_beta   90.00
_cell.angle_gamma   90.00
#
_symmetry.space_group_name_H-M   'P 1'
#
loop_
_entity.id
_entity.type
_entity.pdbx_description
1 polymer ?
#
loop_
_entity_poly.entity_id
_entity_poly.type
_entity_poly.pdbx_seq_one_letter_code
_entity_poly.pdbx_strand_id
1 'polypeptide(L)'
;MTVGGLDIGTSGCKIALYNENAELLDTYYTEYGVSRKNGRHEIDFCDVRSGVLSLLRQAAEKHRIDALGVTSFGETFALLDENDNILAPSMLYTDPRGAEECRLLCEALGEEHISALTGTRPHPMYSISKIMWLKNNLPDAFKRAKRILLGEDYIVYLLTGRAQIDYSLAARTGAFDIRNKCWCEEIFKAAGVDISLMSKPVTAGSYAGSIKEDIKRPLGISYDIKIINGCHDQVAAMLGACVLESDRVMDGIGTVECIPAVLNEAPQSFDFYRDGYSVVPFYNNKYACYALSFTGGAVLKWFRDSFAEQEREAALKNGESVYALLDKKAPRKPSGILVLPHFAGAATPYMDSAAKAAFAGITLETPRYDIYRALMEGTSYEMRVNLERMESVSGKVNEIRATGGGATSDIWLQIKADILGKAVTALNAPQVGA
;
A
#
# COMPACT_ATOMS: atom_id res chain seq x y z
N MET A 1 -9.49 -12.55 25.17
CA MET A 1 -8.67 -11.41 24.74
C MET A 1 -9.23 -10.90 23.41
N THR A 2 -9.37 -9.57 23.27
CA THR A 2 -9.78 -8.97 21.99
C THR A 2 -8.66 -8.09 21.48
N VAL A 3 -8.22 -8.33 20.25
CA VAL A 3 -7.18 -7.54 19.58
C VAL A 3 -7.78 -6.81 18.38
N GLY A 4 -7.32 -5.61 18.13
CA GLY A 4 -7.74 -4.81 16.99
C GLY A 4 -6.58 -4.53 16.03
N GLY A 5 -6.89 -4.51 14.74
CA GLY A 5 -6.05 -3.92 13.71
C GLY A 5 -6.66 -2.60 13.23
N LEU A 6 -5.93 -1.51 13.34
CA LEU A 6 -6.29 -0.20 12.80
C LEU A 6 -5.49 0.05 11.53
N ASP A 7 -6.20 0.11 10.41
CA ASP A 7 -5.65 0.38 9.08
C ASP A 7 -6.00 1.81 8.67
N ILE A 8 -5.00 2.63 8.44
CA ILE A 8 -5.11 4.03 7.99
C ILE A 8 -4.82 4.05 6.49
N GLY A 9 -5.88 4.08 5.68
CA GLY A 9 -5.78 4.18 4.23
C GLY A 9 -5.80 5.62 3.71
N THR A 10 -5.66 5.83 2.41
CA THR A 10 -5.67 7.16 1.78
C THR A 10 -7.04 7.83 1.75
N SER A 11 -8.13 7.08 1.77
CA SER A 11 -9.51 7.60 1.65
C SER A 11 -10.38 7.33 2.88
N GLY A 12 -9.85 6.65 3.87
CA GLY A 12 -10.58 6.27 5.09
C GLY A 12 -9.73 5.40 5.99
N CYS A 13 -10.19 5.18 7.20
CA CYS A 13 -9.57 4.26 8.14
C CYS A 13 -10.56 3.19 8.60
N LYS A 14 -10.01 2.08 9.09
CA LYS A 14 -10.76 0.89 9.46
C LYS A 14 -10.21 0.26 10.74
N ILE A 15 -11.09 -0.23 11.61
CA ILE A 15 -10.74 -1.11 12.71
C ILE A 15 -11.39 -2.48 12.47
N ALA A 16 -10.62 -3.55 12.54
CA ALA A 16 -11.09 -4.91 12.60
C ALA A 16 -10.74 -5.53 13.95
N LEU A 17 -11.72 -6.14 14.63
CA LEU A 17 -11.54 -6.75 15.94
C LEU A 17 -11.60 -8.28 15.84
N TYR A 18 -10.67 -8.94 16.52
CA TYR A 18 -10.55 -10.39 16.53
C TYR A 18 -10.49 -10.91 17.98
N ASN A 19 -11.03 -12.11 18.18
CA ASN A 19 -10.86 -12.84 19.44
C ASN A 19 -9.52 -13.62 19.47
N GLU A 20 -9.26 -14.33 20.56
CA GLU A 20 -8.06 -15.13 20.77
C GLU A 20 -7.88 -16.31 19.80
N ASN A 21 -8.94 -16.70 19.09
CA ASN A 21 -8.93 -17.74 18.06
C ASN A 21 -8.72 -17.16 16.65
N ALA A 22 -8.43 -15.85 16.54
CA ALA A 22 -8.35 -15.10 15.29
C ALA A 22 -9.68 -15.06 14.50
N GLU A 23 -10.81 -15.20 15.17
CA GLU A 23 -12.13 -15.05 14.56
C GLU A 23 -12.52 -13.56 14.57
N LEU A 24 -12.98 -13.07 13.41
CA LEU A 24 -13.44 -11.70 13.25
C LEU A 24 -14.72 -11.46 14.08
N LEU A 25 -14.66 -10.51 15.00
CA LEU A 25 -15.76 -10.12 15.86
C LEU A 25 -16.61 -8.99 15.25
N ASP A 26 -15.93 -7.94 14.77
CA ASP A 26 -16.61 -6.76 14.21
C ASP A 26 -15.63 -5.94 13.35
N THR A 27 -16.19 -5.07 12.47
CA THR A 27 -15.43 -4.12 11.67
C THR A 27 -16.09 -2.75 11.68
N TYR A 28 -15.27 -1.72 11.73
CA TYR A 28 -15.70 -0.32 11.70
C TYR A 28 -14.92 0.41 10.61
N TYR A 29 -15.59 1.26 9.85
CA TYR A 29 -14.99 2.01 8.77
C TYR A 29 -15.51 3.46 8.75
N THR A 30 -14.64 4.39 8.44
CA THR A 30 -15.02 5.78 8.17
C THR A 30 -14.18 6.36 7.03
N GLU A 31 -14.79 7.20 6.22
CA GLU A 31 -14.13 7.92 5.14
C GLU A 31 -13.69 9.31 5.61
N TYR A 32 -12.63 9.82 4.98
CA TYR A 32 -12.21 11.22 5.07
C TYR A 32 -11.81 11.74 3.69
N GLY A 33 -11.83 13.07 3.55
CA GLY A 33 -11.62 13.71 2.27
C GLY A 33 -10.15 13.73 1.83
N VAL A 34 -9.95 13.60 0.53
CA VAL A 34 -8.69 13.88 -0.15
C VAL A 34 -8.90 15.06 -1.08
N SER A 35 -8.08 16.09 -0.95
CA SER A 35 -8.09 17.24 -1.86
C SER A 35 -7.24 16.93 -3.09
N ARG A 36 -7.86 17.09 -4.27
CA ARG A 36 -7.16 17.02 -5.57
C ARG A 36 -7.46 18.28 -6.37
N LYS A 37 -6.85 19.38 -5.97
CA LYS A 37 -7.09 20.71 -6.57
C LYS A 37 -5.79 21.33 -7.06
N ASN A 38 -5.83 21.98 -8.22
CA ASN A 38 -4.69 22.70 -8.79
C ASN A 38 -3.41 21.85 -8.91
N GLY A 39 -3.55 20.56 -9.26
CA GLY A 39 -2.42 19.64 -9.37
C GLY A 39 -1.80 19.21 -8.03
N ARG A 40 -2.38 19.57 -6.89
CA ARG A 40 -1.96 19.14 -5.55
C ARG A 40 -2.85 18.01 -5.06
N HIS A 41 -2.25 17.01 -4.43
CA HIS A 41 -2.94 15.89 -3.84
C HIS A 41 -2.62 15.85 -2.34
N GLU A 42 -3.58 16.25 -1.52
CA GLU A 42 -3.36 16.50 -0.08
C GLU A 42 -4.43 15.81 0.76
N ILE A 43 -4.04 15.41 1.97
CA ILE A 43 -4.91 14.87 3.02
C ILE A 43 -4.74 15.70 4.28
N ASP A 44 -5.81 15.91 5.03
CA ASP A 44 -5.76 16.57 6.34
C ASP A 44 -5.63 15.52 7.45
N PHE A 45 -4.52 15.55 8.18
CA PHE A 45 -4.32 14.65 9.33
C PHE A 45 -5.24 14.99 10.52
N CYS A 46 -5.90 16.15 10.53
CA CYS A 46 -6.98 16.40 11.48
C CYS A 46 -8.20 15.52 11.19
N ASP A 47 -8.52 15.30 9.90
CA ASP A 47 -9.59 14.40 9.50
C ASP A 47 -9.25 12.94 9.80
N VAL A 48 -8.00 12.53 9.52
CA VAL A 48 -7.47 11.19 9.90
C VAL A 48 -7.60 10.96 11.40
N ARG A 49 -7.13 11.92 12.22
CA ARG A 49 -7.26 11.88 13.68
C ARG A 49 -8.71 11.72 14.12
N SER A 50 -9.59 12.55 13.59
CA SER A 50 -11.02 12.54 13.93
C SER A 50 -11.66 11.22 13.55
N GLY A 51 -11.34 10.67 12.38
CA GLY A 51 -11.80 9.36 11.92
C GLY A 51 -11.35 8.24 12.85
N VAL A 52 -10.07 8.17 13.17
CA VAL A 52 -9.51 7.16 14.08
C VAL A 52 -10.16 7.21 15.46
N LEU A 53 -10.28 8.39 16.07
CA LEU A 53 -10.90 8.54 17.38
C LEU A 53 -12.40 8.17 17.37
N SER A 54 -13.12 8.49 16.29
CA SER A 54 -14.51 8.09 16.09
C SER A 54 -14.66 6.57 16.02
N LEU A 55 -13.82 5.89 15.24
CA LEU A 55 -13.85 4.43 15.14
C LEU A 55 -13.48 3.75 16.46
N LEU A 56 -12.47 4.26 17.15
CA LEU A 56 -12.05 3.72 18.44
C LEU A 56 -13.18 3.83 19.49
N ARG A 57 -13.92 4.96 19.51
CA ARG A 57 -15.12 5.10 20.34
C ARG A 57 -16.16 4.06 20.01
N GLN A 58 -16.56 3.95 18.74
CA GLN A 58 -17.59 2.99 18.30
C GLN A 58 -17.22 1.54 18.65
N ALA A 59 -15.95 1.18 18.43
CA ALA A 59 -15.45 -0.15 18.75
C ALA A 59 -15.45 -0.41 20.26
N ALA A 60 -15.01 0.56 21.07
CA ALA A 60 -14.93 0.44 22.52
C ALA A 60 -16.30 0.44 23.22
N GLU A 61 -17.33 1.02 22.60
CA GLU A 61 -18.72 0.96 23.10
C GLU A 61 -19.29 -0.48 23.10
N LYS A 62 -18.83 -1.31 22.16
CA LYS A 62 -19.34 -2.68 22.00
C LYS A 62 -18.38 -3.75 22.49
N HIS A 63 -17.09 -3.49 22.43
CA HIS A 63 -16.07 -4.48 22.73
C HIS A 63 -15.00 -3.92 23.66
N ARG A 64 -14.54 -4.74 24.62
CA ARG A 64 -13.31 -4.44 25.35
C ARG A 64 -12.12 -4.77 24.44
N ILE A 65 -11.28 -3.78 24.16
CA ILE A 65 -10.09 -3.94 23.31
C ILE A 65 -8.86 -4.04 24.21
N ASP A 66 -8.13 -5.15 24.16
CA ASP A 66 -6.96 -5.37 25.01
C ASP A 66 -5.66 -4.84 24.35
N ALA A 67 -5.58 -4.93 23.02
CA ALA A 67 -4.47 -4.37 22.24
C ALA A 67 -4.95 -3.88 20.86
N LEU A 68 -4.26 -2.87 20.32
CA LEU A 68 -4.54 -2.29 19.01
C LEU A 68 -3.22 -2.15 18.23
N GLY A 69 -3.08 -2.89 17.13
CA GLY A 69 -2.02 -2.71 16.14
C GLY A 69 -2.37 -1.58 15.18
N VAL A 70 -1.41 -0.73 14.84
CA VAL A 70 -1.62 0.40 13.92
C VAL A 70 -0.82 0.18 12.66
N THR A 71 -1.48 0.22 11.49
CA THR A 71 -0.85 0.18 10.17
C THR A 71 -1.30 1.37 9.33
N SER A 72 -0.52 1.74 8.34
CA SER A 72 -0.91 2.82 7.44
C SER A 72 -0.33 2.67 6.03
N PHE A 73 -0.94 3.41 5.09
CA PHE A 73 -0.28 3.70 3.83
C PHE A 73 1.04 4.46 4.05
N GLY A 74 1.93 4.43 3.07
CA GLY A 74 3.28 5.02 3.16
C GLY A 74 3.37 6.48 2.73
N GLU A 75 4.57 7.01 2.79
CA GLU A 75 5.12 8.25 2.24
C GLU A 75 4.56 9.56 2.81
N THR A 76 3.25 9.61 3.08
CA THR A 76 2.57 10.83 3.55
C THR A 76 2.81 11.06 5.03
N PHE A 77 3.08 12.30 5.42
CA PHE A 77 3.44 12.66 6.79
C PHE A 77 2.80 13.97 7.25
N ALA A 78 2.65 14.12 8.54
CA ALA A 78 2.33 15.37 9.22
C ALA A 78 3.62 16.08 9.69
N LEU A 79 3.67 17.41 9.52
CA LEU A 79 4.70 18.28 10.07
C LEU A 79 4.14 18.98 11.31
N LEU A 80 4.68 18.71 12.50
CA LEU A 80 4.13 19.19 13.77
C LEU A 80 5.05 20.17 14.49
N ASP A 81 4.48 21.17 15.15
CA ASP A 81 5.18 22.06 16.08
C ASP A 81 5.31 21.45 17.49
N GLU A 82 5.82 22.24 18.44
CA GLU A 82 6.00 21.84 19.84
C GLU A 82 4.68 21.55 20.57
N ASN A 83 3.56 22.10 20.09
CA ASN A 83 2.22 21.94 20.65
C ASN A 83 1.39 20.91 19.86
N ASP A 84 2.04 20.12 18.99
CA ASP A 84 1.42 19.12 18.12
C ASP A 84 0.43 19.71 17.08
N ASN A 85 0.54 21.02 16.77
CA ASN A 85 -0.23 21.63 15.68
C ASN A 85 0.37 21.23 14.31
N ILE A 86 -0.49 20.91 13.36
CA ILE A 86 -0.09 20.63 11.98
C ILE A 86 0.30 21.94 11.30
N LEU A 87 1.52 22.02 10.77
CA LEU A 87 2.14 23.22 10.22
C LEU A 87 1.94 23.40 8.71
N ALA A 88 1.62 22.33 8.00
CA ALA A 88 1.45 22.32 6.55
C ALA A 88 0.49 21.21 6.11
N PRO A 89 -0.19 21.34 4.94
CA PRO A 89 -0.96 20.25 4.36
C PRO A 89 -0.08 19.04 4.07
N SER A 90 -0.60 17.84 4.33
CA SER A 90 0.12 16.59 4.14
C SER A 90 -0.02 16.12 2.69
N MET A 91 1.10 16.02 1.98
CA MET A 91 1.16 15.62 0.57
C MET A 91 1.03 14.10 0.45
N LEU A 92 0.08 13.64 -0.37
CA LEU A 92 -0.01 12.22 -0.74
C LEU A 92 1.18 11.79 -1.61
N TYR A 93 1.44 10.49 -1.67
CA TYR A 93 2.47 9.92 -2.55
C TYR A 93 2.26 10.25 -4.04
N THR A 94 1.02 10.50 -4.45
CA THR A 94 0.66 10.91 -5.82
C THR A 94 0.81 12.41 -6.08
N ASP A 95 1.17 13.23 -5.07
CA ASP A 95 1.40 14.65 -5.23
C ASP A 95 2.71 14.89 -6.01
N PRO A 96 2.75 15.72 -7.05
CA PRO A 96 3.91 15.89 -7.91
C PRO A 96 5.04 16.71 -7.28
N ARG A 97 4.79 17.40 -6.16
CA ARG A 97 5.82 18.20 -5.47
C ARG A 97 6.95 17.32 -4.96
N GLY A 98 8.18 17.86 -4.95
CA GLY A 98 9.39 17.14 -4.56
C GLY A 98 10.17 16.55 -5.75
N ALA A 99 9.75 16.76 -7.00
CA ALA A 99 10.44 16.23 -8.17
C ALA A 99 11.83 16.83 -8.34
N GLU A 100 11.97 18.14 -8.15
CA GLU A 100 13.26 18.84 -8.23
C GLU A 100 14.18 18.44 -7.06
N GLU A 101 13.64 18.33 -5.87
CA GLU A 101 14.36 17.90 -4.68
C GLU A 101 14.88 16.47 -4.82
N CYS A 102 14.08 15.57 -5.41
CA CYS A 102 14.51 14.20 -5.73
C CYS A 102 15.68 14.20 -6.72
N ARG A 103 15.62 15.03 -7.77
CA ARG A 103 16.69 15.19 -8.77
C ARG A 103 17.99 15.68 -8.11
N LEU A 104 17.90 16.72 -7.28
CA LEU A 104 19.04 17.28 -6.55
C LEU A 104 19.68 16.26 -5.59
N LEU A 105 18.86 15.44 -4.91
CA LEU A 105 19.36 14.38 -4.05
C LEU A 105 20.11 13.31 -4.86
N CYS A 106 19.59 12.92 -6.02
CA CYS A 106 20.25 11.99 -6.93
C CYS A 106 21.59 12.56 -7.49
N GLU A 107 21.63 13.85 -7.78
CA GLU A 107 22.88 14.51 -8.21
C GLU A 107 23.93 14.55 -7.11
N ALA A 108 23.50 14.72 -5.86
CA ALA A 108 24.42 14.80 -4.72
C ALA A 108 25.00 13.45 -4.31
N LEU A 109 24.21 12.38 -4.36
CA LEU A 109 24.57 11.07 -3.79
C LEU A 109 24.66 9.94 -4.83
N GLY A 110 24.07 10.11 -6.00
CA GLY A 110 23.94 9.05 -7.00
C GLY A 110 22.74 8.13 -6.78
N GLU A 111 21.99 7.85 -7.84
CA GLU A 111 20.75 7.05 -7.80
C GLU A 111 21.03 5.63 -7.31
N GLU A 112 22.09 4.99 -7.81
CA GLU A 112 22.48 3.64 -7.44
C GLU A 112 22.82 3.53 -5.95
N HIS A 113 23.59 4.50 -5.44
CA HIS A 113 23.98 4.53 -4.03
C HIS A 113 22.77 4.69 -3.11
N ILE A 114 21.87 5.64 -3.42
CA ILE A 114 20.63 5.82 -2.64
C ILE A 114 19.81 4.53 -2.67
N SER A 115 19.66 3.90 -3.84
CA SER A 115 18.90 2.67 -3.99
C SER A 115 19.47 1.51 -3.18
N ALA A 116 20.79 1.37 -3.14
CA ALA A 116 21.48 0.36 -2.38
C ALA A 116 21.24 0.49 -0.86
N LEU A 117 21.13 1.72 -0.36
CA LEU A 117 20.84 1.99 1.05
C LEU A 117 19.36 1.80 1.38
N THR A 118 18.49 2.41 0.57
CA THR A 118 17.07 2.55 0.91
C THR A 118 16.18 1.41 0.43
N GLY A 119 16.72 0.51 -0.41
CA GLY A 119 15.94 -0.57 -1.00
C GLY A 119 14.94 -0.13 -2.06
N THR A 120 15.07 1.10 -2.58
CA THR A 120 14.13 1.64 -3.53
C THR A 120 14.80 2.66 -4.47
N ARG A 121 14.35 2.70 -5.72
CA ARG A 121 14.77 3.74 -6.64
C ARG A 121 14.28 5.10 -6.14
N PRO A 122 15.12 6.15 -6.08
CA PRO A 122 14.67 7.49 -5.75
C PRO A 122 13.50 7.94 -6.62
N HIS A 123 12.46 8.46 -5.98
CA HIS A 123 11.27 8.94 -6.67
C HIS A 123 10.60 10.06 -5.85
N PRO A 124 9.97 11.07 -6.49
CA PRO A 124 9.29 12.16 -5.76
C PRO A 124 8.17 11.71 -4.83
N MET A 125 7.65 10.49 -5.00
CA MET A 125 6.62 9.94 -4.11
C MET A 125 7.10 9.80 -2.66
N TYR A 126 8.40 9.53 -2.44
CA TYR A 126 8.95 9.28 -1.11
C TYR A 126 9.04 10.55 -0.27
N SER A 127 8.87 10.38 1.05
CA SER A 127 8.75 11.49 2.00
C SER A 127 9.92 12.46 1.95
N ILE A 128 11.17 11.98 1.81
CA ILE A 128 12.36 12.83 1.88
C ILE A 128 12.32 13.98 0.87
N SER A 129 11.90 13.72 -0.36
CA SER A 129 11.78 14.75 -1.40
C SER A 129 10.70 15.79 -1.06
N LYS A 130 9.60 15.34 -0.47
CA LYS A 130 8.50 16.23 -0.02
C LYS A 130 8.89 17.03 1.22
N ILE A 131 9.67 16.46 2.12
CA ILE A 131 10.24 17.16 3.29
C ILE A 131 11.18 18.27 2.82
N MET A 132 12.07 17.99 1.86
CA MET A 132 12.95 19.00 1.24
C MET A 132 12.12 20.11 0.58
N TRP A 133 11.06 19.75 -0.12
CA TRP A 133 10.16 20.73 -0.73
C TRP A 133 9.51 21.66 0.31
N LEU A 134 8.98 21.11 1.42
CA LEU A 134 8.42 21.91 2.51
C LEU A 134 9.47 22.86 3.12
N LYS A 135 10.67 22.36 3.36
CA LYS A 135 11.78 23.18 3.86
C LYS A 135 12.09 24.38 2.94
N ASN A 136 12.10 24.15 1.62
CA ASN A 136 12.44 25.16 0.63
C ASN A 136 11.30 26.17 0.39
N ASN A 137 10.05 25.68 0.37
CA ASN A 137 8.90 26.49 -0.03
C ASN A 137 8.07 27.05 1.15
N LEU A 138 8.19 26.43 2.33
CA LEU A 138 7.52 26.88 3.57
C LEU A 138 8.51 26.99 4.75
N PRO A 139 9.61 27.78 4.61
CA PRO A 139 10.71 27.78 5.56
C PRO A 139 10.28 28.19 6.97
N ASP A 140 9.31 29.09 7.13
CA ASP A 140 8.85 29.55 8.45
C ASP A 140 8.04 28.47 9.18
N ALA A 141 7.24 27.68 8.44
CA ALA A 141 6.57 26.51 8.99
C ALA A 141 7.61 25.43 9.37
N PHE A 142 8.56 25.16 8.46
CA PHE A 142 9.57 24.14 8.67
C PHE A 142 10.49 24.45 9.87
N LYS A 143 10.87 25.72 10.10
CA LYS A 143 11.67 26.14 11.27
C LYS A 143 10.97 25.89 12.62
N ARG A 144 9.64 25.89 12.64
CA ARG A 144 8.85 25.60 13.86
C ARG A 144 8.65 24.10 14.08
N ALA A 145 8.97 23.28 13.08
CA ALA A 145 8.77 21.85 13.18
C ALA A 145 9.57 21.21 14.31
N LYS A 146 8.93 20.32 15.01
CA LYS A 146 9.51 19.49 16.08
C LYS A 146 9.38 18.00 15.79
N ARG A 147 8.46 17.63 14.89
CA ARG A 147 8.24 16.22 14.49
C ARG A 147 7.78 16.14 13.05
N ILE A 148 8.23 15.08 12.39
CA ILE A 148 7.76 14.61 11.08
C ILE A 148 7.29 13.18 11.29
N LEU A 149 5.98 12.95 11.21
CA LEU A 149 5.33 11.68 11.53
C LEU A 149 4.51 11.18 10.34
N LEU A 150 4.75 9.95 9.89
CA LEU A 150 3.94 9.30 8.87
C LEU A 150 2.59 8.84 9.49
N GLY A 151 1.72 8.17 8.71
CA GLY A 151 0.38 7.84 9.18
C GLY A 151 0.37 6.95 10.43
N GLU A 152 1.16 5.88 10.45
CA GLU A 152 1.27 4.97 11.60
C GLU A 152 1.79 5.68 12.83
N ASP A 153 2.98 6.26 12.73
CA ASP A 153 3.66 6.85 13.90
C ASP A 153 3.00 8.15 14.38
N TYR A 154 2.24 8.84 13.51
CA TYR A 154 1.37 9.94 13.94
C TYR A 154 0.26 9.44 14.88
N ILE A 155 -0.42 8.35 14.51
CA ILE A 155 -1.48 7.79 15.35
C ILE A 155 -0.91 7.09 16.58
N VAL A 156 0.21 6.38 16.48
CA VAL A 156 0.92 5.83 17.63
C VAL A 156 1.31 6.93 18.61
N TYR A 157 1.88 8.04 18.11
CA TYR A 157 2.23 9.20 18.92
C TYR A 157 0.98 9.85 19.54
N LEU A 158 -0.07 10.07 18.76
CA LEU A 158 -1.34 10.61 19.25
C LEU A 158 -1.86 9.80 20.45
N LEU A 159 -1.86 8.48 20.33
CA LEU A 159 -2.45 7.57 21.31
C LEU A 159 -1.55 7.36 22.56
N THR A 160 -0.22 7.42 22.41
CA THR A 160 0.74 7.05 23.47
C THR A 160 1.68 8.14 23.93
N GLY A 161 1.87 9.20 23.11
CA GLY A 161 2.91 10.21 23.31
C GLY A 161 4.32 9.75 22.89
N ARG A 162 4.47 8.57 22.30
CA ARG A 162 5.76 8.03 21.83
C ARG A 162 5.83 8.04 20.31
N ALA A 163 6.79 8.76 19.75
CA ALA A 163 7.06 8.78 18.32
C ALA A 163 7.92 7.55 17.95
N GLN A 164 7.26 6.48 17.48
CA GLN A 164 7.87 5.24 17.05
C GLN A 164 7.28 4.84 15.70
N ILE A 165 8.13 4.44 14.75
CA ILE A 165 7.77 4.02 13.40
C ILE A 165 8.36 2.64 13.12
N ASP A 166 7.61 1.76 12.46
CA ASP A 166 8.15 0.47 12.05
C ASP A 166 9.15 0.61 10.87
N TYR A 167 10.04 -0.37 10.73
CA TYR A 167 11.08 -0.33 9.70
C TYR A 167 10.53 -0.32 8.28
N SER A 168 9.40 -1.01 8.01
CA SER A 168 8.85 -1.07 6.66
C SER A 168 8.26 0.28 6.24
N LEU A 169 7.61 0.97 7.16
CA LEU A 169 7.09 2.31 6.91
C LEU A 169 8.21 3.36 6.90
N ALA A 170 9.22 3.23 7.78
CA ALA A 170 10.42 4.07 7.75
C ALA A 170 11.12 4.01 6.38
N ALA A 171 11.20 2.83 5.75
CA ALA A 171 11.75 2.67 4.40
C ALA A 171 10.97 3.45 3.34
N ARG A 172 9.66 3.70 3.55
CA ARG A 172 8.83 4.51 2.63
C ARG A 172 9.16 6.00 2.65
N THR A 173 10.06 6.44 3.52
CA THR A 173 10.58 7.81 3.47
C THR A 173 11.60 8.03 2.35
N GLY A 174 12.24 6.96 1.84
CA GLY A 174 13.39 7.04 0.93
C GLY A 174 14.68 7.57 1.59
N ALA A 175 14.74 7.49 2.94
CA ALA A 175 15.89 7.95 3.75
C ALA A 175 16.23 6.99 4.92
N PHE A 176 15.83 5.74 4.82
CA PHE A 176 16.06 4.70 5.81
C PHE A 176 16.98 3.62 5.23
N ASP A 177 18.06 3.28 5.95
CA ASP A 177 18.94 2.17 5.59
C ASP A 177 18.26 0.85 5.97
N ILE A 178 17.80 0.13 4.95
CA ILE A 178 17.03 -1.11 5.15
C ILE A 178 17.88 -2.27 5.69
N ARG A 179 19.21 -2.22 5.53
CA ARG A 179 20.12 -3.27 6.00
C ARG A 179 20.55 -3.04 7.45
N ASN A 180 20.96 -1.80 7.77
CA ASN A 180 21.36 -1.40 9.11
C ASN A 180 20.16 -1.04 10.00
N LYS A 181 18.95 -0.91 9.42
CA LYS A 181 17.67 -0.62 10.12
C LYS A 181 17.74 0.65 10.97
N CYS A 182 18.28 1.70 10.36
CA CYS A 182 18.41 3.03 10.96
C CYS A 182 18.17 4.13 9.91
N TRP A 183 17.93 5.34 10.37
CA TRP A 183 17.90 6.50 9.49
C TRP A 183 19.25 6.69 8.81
N CYS A 184 19.23 7.02 7.50
CA CYS A 184 20.44 7.21 6.72
C CYS A 184 20.97 8.65 6.88
N GLU A 185 21.98 8.83 7.74
CA GLU A 185 22.56 10.15 8.06
C GLU A 185 23.03 10.93 6.83
N GLU A 186 23.62 10.25 5.85
CA GLU A 186 24.13 10.90 4.64
C GLU A 186 23.01 11.46 3.77
N ILE A 187 21.84 10.77 3.67
CA ILE A 187 20.68 11.25 2.93
C ILE A 187 20.06 12.45 3.67
N PHE A 188 19.89 12.38 5.00
CA PHE A 188 19.41 13.51 5.79
C PHE A 188 20.33 14.71 5.70
N LYS A 189 21.65 14.49 5.72
CA LYS A 189 22.66 15.55 5.54
C LYS A 189 22.57 16.20 4.16
N ALA A 190 22.48 15.40 3.09
CA ALA A 190 22.34 15.91 1.72
C ALA A 190 20.99 16.66 1.55
N ALA A 191 19.91 16.18 2.16
CA ALA A 191 18.61 16.86 2.20
C ALA A 191 18.63 18.14 3.06
N GLY A 192 19.62 18.29 3.94
CA GLY A 192 19.71 19.37 4.94
C GLY A 192 18.53 19.36 5.92
N VAL A 193 18.12 18.18 6.34
CA VAL A 193 17.01 17.92 7.28
C VAL A 193 17.59 17.33 8.55
N ASP A 194 17.13 17.84 9.69
CA ASP A 194 17.54 17.29 10.99
C ASP A 194 16.84 15.94 11.24
N ILE A 195 17.63 14.90 11.39
CA ILE A 195 17.17 13.53 11.65
C ILE A 195 16.41 13.42 12.98
N SER A 196 16.63 14.33 13.93
CA SER A 196 15.93 14.35 15.22
C SER A 196 14.44 14.68 15.11
N LEU A 197 13.98 15.16 13.94
CA LEU A 197 12.57 15.38 13.65
C LEU A 197 11.81 14.06 13.40
N MET A 198 12.53 12.98 13.09
CA MET A 198 11.94 11.69 12.74
C MET A 198 11.66 10.83 13.97
N SER A 199 10.68 9.94 13.85
CA SER A 199 10.35 8.94 14.87
C SER A 199 11.50 7.95 15.09
N LYS A 200 11.54 7.34 16.28
CA LYS A 200 12.46 6.23 16.56
C LYS A 200 12.06 5.00 15.77
N PRO A 201 12.92 4.45 14.89
CA PRO A 201 12.63 3.21 14.20
C PRO A 201 12.58 2.02 15.16
N VAL A 202 11.58 1.14 14.95
CA VAL A 202 11.36 -0.07 15.75
C VAL A 202 10.95 -1.23 14.83
N THR A 203 10.99 -2.46 15.34
CA THR A 203 10.43 -3.61 14.62
C THR A 203 8.90 -3.59 14.66
N ALA A 204 8.24 -4.04 13.60
CA ALA A 204 6.81 -4.36 13.62
C ALA A 204 6.47 -5.29 14.80
N GLY A 205 5.33 -5.06 15.46
CA GLY A 205 4.94 -5.76 16.67
C GLY A 205 5.51 -5.16 17.96
N SER A 206 6.29 -4.08 17.91
CA SER A 206 6.83 -3.42 19.11
C SER A 206 5.73 -2.73 19.93
N TYR A 207 5.81 -2.90 21.24
CA TYR A 207 4.93 -2.20 22.17
C TYR A 207 5.27 -0.70 22.23
N ALA A 208 4.34 0.13 21.80
CA ALA A 208 4.51 1.58 21.80
C ALA A 208 4.09 2.23 23.13
N GLY A 209 3.25 1.59 23.91
CA GLY A 209 2.74 2.12 25.17
C GLY A 209 1.26 1.85 25.36
N SER A 210 0.73 2.30 26.48
CA SER A 210 -0.71 2.29 26.74
C SER A 210 -1.34 3.58 26.20
N ILE A 211 -2.61 3.49 25.84
CA ILE A 211 -3.39 4.67 25.43
C ILE A 211 -3.44 5.71 26.54
N LYS A 212 -3.22 6.99 26.19
CA LYS A 212 -3.18 8.11 27.15
C LYS A 212 -4.55 8.38 27.78
N GLU A 213 -4.55 8.86 29.02
CA GLU A 213 -5.77 9.23 29.75
C GLU A 213 -6.56 10.36 29.08
N ASP A 214 -5.87 11.35 28.51
CA ASP A 214 -6.47 12.48 27.81
C ASP A 214 -7.16 12.06 26.48
N ILE A 215 -6.79 10.90 25.94
CA ILE A 215 -7.44 10.30 24.77
C ILE A 215 -8.59 9.39 25.19
N LYS A 216 -8.37 8.47 26.13
CA LYS A 216 -9.40 7.47 26.47
C LYS A 216 -10.61 8.04 27.22
N ARG A 217 -10.39 9.05 28.08
CA ARG A 217 -11.49 9.64 28.86
C ARG A 217 -12.59 10.27 27.99
N PRO A 218 -12.28 11.13 26.99
CA PRO A 218 -13.32 11.66 26.10
C PRO A 218 -14.00 10.60 25.23
N LEU A 219 -13.37 9.43 25.05
CA LEU A 219 -13.94 8.31 24.31
C LEU A 219 -14.78 7.37 25.18
N GLY A 220 -14.89 7.63 26.50
CA GLY A 220 -15.63 6.79 27.45
C GLY A 220 -14.92 5.45 27.77
N ILE A 221 -13.62 5.34 27.49
CA ILE A 221 -12.85 4.11 27.72
C ILE A 221 -12.29 4.13 29.15
N SER A 222 -12.71 3.17 29.97
CA SER A 222 -12.34 3.05 31.40
C SER A 222 -11.22 2.04 31.66
N TYR A 223 -10.74 1.35 30.61
CA TYR A 223 -9.71 0.32 30.69
C TYR A 223 -8.48 0.70 29.86
N ASP A 224 -7.40 -0.05 30.03
CA ASP A 224 -6.18 0.17 29.27
C ASP A 224 -6.23 -0.57 27.93
N ILE A 225 -5.65 0.08 26.89
CA ILE A 225 -5.45 -0.51 25.54
C ILE A 225 -3.97 -0.43 25.24
N LYS A 226 -3.34 -1.55 25.00
CA LYS A 226 -1.94 -1.62 24.55
C LYS A 226 -1.84 -1.23 23.08
N ILE A 227 -1.03 -0.24 22.75
CA ILE A 227 -0.79 0.20 21.38
C ILE A 227 0.49 -0.46 20.87
N ILE A 228 0.38 -1.07 19.70
CA ILE A 228 1.44 -1.84 19.06
C ILE A 228 1.75 -1.18 17.72
N ASN A 229 3.04 -0.93 17.45
CA ASN A 229 3.47 -0.57 16.10
C ASN A 229 3.16 -1.73 15.15
N GLY A 230 2.37 -1.46 14.13
CA GLY A 230 2.11 -2.41 13.06
C GLY A 230 3.20 -2.35 12.00
N CYS A 231 2.83 -2.00 10.79
CA CYS A 231 3.76 -1.90 9.65
C CYS A 231 3.07 -1.17 8.47
N HIS A 232 3.80 -1.00 7.38
CA HIS A 232 3.23 -0.55 6.12
C HIS A 232 2.06 -1.47 5.68
N ASP A 233 0.98 -0.92 5.14
CA ASP A 233 -0.26 -1.63 4.79
C ASP A 233 -0.04 -2.89 3.93
N GLN A 234 0.88 -2.83 2.95
CA GLN A 234 1.22 -3.97 2.10
C GLN A 234 1.91 -5.09 2.90
N VAL A 235 2.74 -4.73 3.88
CA VAL A 235 3.38 -5.69 4.79
C VAL A 235 2.34 -6.32 5.71
N ALA A 236 1.41 -5.53 6.24
CA ALA A 236 0.29 -6.03 7.05
C ALA A 236 -0.57 -7.02 6.24
N ALA A 237 -0.87 -6.68 4.98
CA ALA A 237 -1.61 -7.56 4.10
C ALA A 237 -0.87 -8.89 3.83
N MET A 238 0.46 -8.87 3.66
CA MET A 238 1.26 -10.11 3.54
C MET A 238 1.16 -10.97 4.79
N LEU A 239 1.27 -10.35 5.99
CA LEU A 239 1.14 -11.05 7.27
C LEU A 239 -0.26 -11.67 7.40
N GLY A 240 -1.31 -10.92 7.13
CA GLY A 240 -2.70 -11.38 7.15
C GLY A 240 -2.99 -12.48 6.11
N ALA A 241 -2.30 -12.45 4.97
CA ALA A 241 -2.34 -13.50 3.97
C ALA A 241 -1.45 -14.72 4.31
N CYS A 242 -0.75 -14.72 5.44
CA CYS A 242 0.25 -15.73 5.84
C CYS A 242 1.35 -15.95 4.77
N VAL A 243 1.76 -14.89 4.07
CA VAL A 243 2.89 -14.91 3.13
C VAL A 243 4.15 -14.55 3.91
N LEU A 244 4.77 -15.55 4.56
CA LEU A 244 5.89 -15.39 5.49
C LEU A 244 7.21 -15.95 4.94
N GLU A 245 7.13 -16.71 3.85
CA GLU A 245 8.26 -17.39 3.21
C GLU A 245 8.34 -17.06 1.72
N SER A 246 9.52 -17.20 1.13
CA SER A 246 9.78 -16.83 -0.27
C SER A 246 9.13 -17.77 -1.30
N ASP A 247 8.59 -18.91 -0.86
CA ASP A 247 7.87 -19.86 -1.71
C ASP A 247 6.43 -19.44 -2.04
N ARG A 248 5.98 -18.30 -1.50
CA ARG A 248 4.63 -17.75 -1.67
C ARG A 248 4.66 -16.27 -1.97
N VAL A 249 3.66 -15.82 -2.73
CA VAL A 249 3.39 -14.40 -2.94
C VAL A 249 1.92 -14.10 -2.67
N MET A 250 1.63 -12.87 -2.29
CA MET A 250 0.27 -12.36 -2.29
C MET A 250 -0.03 -11.74 -3.67
N ASP A 251 -1.27 -11.80 -4.08
CA ASP A 251 -1.80 -11.08 -5.23
C ASP A 251 -2.99 -10.22 -4.78
N GLY A 252 -2.73 -8.96 -4.59
CA GLY A 252 -3.74 -7.98 -4.21
C GLY A 252 -4.46 -7.41 -5.42
N ILE A 253 -5.56 -8.04 -5.83
CA ILE A 253 -6.33 -7.68 -7.04
C ILE A 253 -7.39 -6.64 -6.70
N GLY A 254 -6.96 -5.39 -6.62
CA GLY A 254 -7.83 -4.22 -6.44
C GLY A 254 -8.05 -3.45 -7.73
N THR A 255 -8.29 -2.14 -7.64
CA THR A 255 -8.29 -1.21 -8.80
C THR A 255 -6.94 -1.25 -9.51
N VAL A 256 -5.87 -1.18 -8.76
CA VAL A 256 -4.50 -1.52 -9.13
C VAL A 256 -4.21 -2.94 -8.66
N GLU A 257 -3.11 -3.53 -9.13
CA GLU A 257 -2.68 -4.84 -8.68
C GLU A 257 -1.30 -4.74 -8.05
N CYS A 258 -1.13 -5.35 -6.88
CA CYS A 258 0.12 -5.36 -6.15
C CYS A 258 0.49 -6.80 -5.80
N ILE A 259 1.73 -7.18 -6.13
CA ILE A 259 2.26 -8.51 -5.86
C ILE A 259 3.44 -8.35 -4.90
N PRO A 260 3.21 -8.41 -3.59
CA PRO A 260 4.28 -8.47 -2.63
C PRO A 260 4.81 -9.91 -2.49
N ALA A 261 6.14 -10.02 -2.40
CA ALA A 261 6.87 -11.27 -2.20
C ALA A 261 7.88 -11.14 -1.07
N VAL A 262 8.25 -12.26 -0.46
CA VAL A 262 9.28 -12.32 0.59
C VAL A 262 10.64 -12.60 -0.03
N LEU A 263 11.64 -11.83 0.39
CA LEU A 263 13.06 -12.05 0.08
C LEU A 263 13.81 -12.40 1.37
N ASN A 264 14.73 -13.36 1.29
CA ASN A 264 15.61 -13.68 2.43
C ASN A 264 16.70 -12.62 2.63
N GLU A 265 17.13 -11.97 1.53
CA GLU A 265 18.12 -10.91 1.52
C GLU A 265 17.70 -9.78 0.59
N ALA A 266 18.11 -8.55 0.89
CA ALA A 266 17.92 -7.42 -0.01
C ALA A 266 18.82 -7.57 -1.24
N PRO A 267 18.29 -7.43 -2.48
CA PRO A 267 19.06 -7.53 -3.71
C PRO A 267 20.25 -6.57 -3.73
N GLN A 268 21.37 -7.02 -4.27
CA GLN A 268 22.58 -6.20 -4.41
C GLN A 268 22.62 -5.44 -5.74
N SER A 269 21.96 -5.98 -6.78
CA SER A 269 21.97 -5.39 -8.11
C SER A 269 21.07 -4.16 -8.18
N PHE A 270 21.62 -3.05 -8.66
CA PHE A 270 20.86 -1.84 -8.95
C PHE A 270 19.77 -2.06 -10.00
N ASP A 271 19.96 -2.99 -10.95
CA ASP A 271 18.96 -3.28 -11.99
C ASP A 271 17.58 -3.64 -11.40
N PHE A 272 17.56 -4.31 -10.25
CA PHE A 272 16.29 -4.66 -9.58
C PHE A 272 15.56 -3.41 -9.10
N TYR A 273 16.27 -2.47 -8.50
CA TYR A 273 15.70 -1.20 -8.04
C TYR A 273 15.36 -0.26 -9.21
N ARG A 274 16.22 -0.23 -10.25
CA ARG A 274 15.98 0.55 -11.47
C ARG A 274 14.68 0.14 -12.17
N ASP A 275 14.33 -1.14 -12.15
CA ASP A 275 13.09 -1.67 -12.66
C ASP A 275 11.86 -1.29 -11.79
N GLY A 276 12.05 -0.50 -10.73
CA GLY A 276 10.97 0.05 -9.90
C GLY A 276 10.52 -0.83 -8.73
N TYR A 277 11.18 -1.97 -8.49
CA TYR A 277 10.86 -2.81 -7.33
C TYR A 277 11.35 -2.15 -6.04
N SER A 278 10.44 -2.00 -5.09
CA SER A 278 10.78 -1.52 -3.75
C SER A 278 10.97 -2.68 -2.79
N VAL A 279 12.00 -2.58 -1.95
CA VAL A 279 12.34 -3.56 -0.93
C VAL A 279 12.31 -2.91 0.44
N VAL A 280 11.58 -3.48 1.37
CA VAL A 280 11.48 -2.97 2.75
C VAL A 280 11.75 -4.09 3.76
N PRO A 281 12.21 -3.77 4.98
CA PRO A 281 12.35 -4.77 6.03
C PRO A 281 11.02 -5.48 6.33
N PHE A 282 11.10 -6.77 6.60
CA PHE A 282 9.97 -7.64 6.87
C PHE A 282 10.20 -8.47 8.14
N TYR A 283 9.19 -9.24 8.53
CA TYR A 283 9.23 -10.14 9.67
C TYR A 283 10.44 -11.08 9.63
N ASN A 284 10.99 -11.39 10.80
CA ASN A 284 12.10 -12.34 11.01
C ASN A 284 13.37 -12.04 10.20
N ASN A 285 13.76 -10.74 10.13
CA ASN A 285 14.95 -10.26 9.40
C ASN A 285 14.92 -10.51 7.88
N LYS A 286 13.79 -10.86 7.31
CA LYS A 286 13.56 -10.94 5.88
C LYS A 286 13.23 -9.56 5.31
N TYR A 287 12.95 -9.54 4.02
CA TYR A 287 12.49 -8.35 3.30
C TYR A 287 11.22 -8.65 2.54
N ALA A 288 10.39 -7.65 2.35
CA ALA A 288 9.29 -7.67 1.40
C ALA A 288 9.66 -6.86 0.18
N CYS A 289 9.39 -7.35 -1.02
CA CYS A 289 9.47 -6.58 -2.24
C CYS A 289 8.10 -6.47 -2.90
N TYR A 290 7.88 -5.39 -3.65
CA TYR A 290 6.60 -5.11 -4.30
C TYR A 290 6.77 -4.98 -5.79
N ALA A 291 5.94 -5.72 -6.54
CA ALA A 291 5.63 -5.44 -7.93
C ALA A 291 4.26 -4.77 -8.02
N LEU A 292 4.11 -3.82 -8.90
CA LEU A 292 2.89 -3.04 -9.09
C LEU A 292 2.45 -3.09 -10.54
N SER A 293 1.14 -3.19 -10.78
CA SER A 293 0.50 -2.81 -12.02
C SER A 293 -0.51 -1.69 -11.74
N PHE A 294 -0.47 -0.61 -12.49
CA PHE A 294 -1.42 0.51 -12.33
C PHE A 294 -2.84 0.13 -12.73
N THR A 295 -3.02 -1.05 -13.31
CA THR A 295 -4.28 -1.55 -13.83
C THR A 295 -4.50 -3.02 -13.47
N GLY A 296 -5.21 -3.27 -12.39
CA GLY A 296 -5.80 -4.56 -12.05
C GLY A 296 -7.28 -4.59 -12.45
N GLY A 297 -8.19 -4.58 -11.48
CA GLY A 297 -9.63 -4.50 -11.72
C GLY A 297 -10.10 -3.25 -12.48
N ALA A 298 -9.25 -2.21 -12.58
CA ALA A 298 -9.56 -1.00 -13.35
C ALA A 298 -9.86 -1.29 -14.82
N VAL A 299 -9.17 -2.26 -15.45
CA VAL A 299 -9.42 -2.62 -16.86
C VAL A 299 -10.78 -3.30 -17.04
N LEU A 300 -11.19 -4.11 -16.06
CA LEU A 300 -12.51 -4.75 -16.07
C LEU A 300 -13.62 -3.73 -15.79
N LYS A 301 -13.35 -2.75 -14.92
CA LYS A 301 -14.24 -1.61 -14.70
C LYS A 301 -14.42 -0.79 -15.99
N TRP A 302 -13.33 -0.51 -16.69
CA TRP A 302 -13.39 0.19 -17.99
C TRP A 302 -14.24 -0.59 -19.00
N PHE A 303 -14.05 -1.91 -19.13
CA PHE A 303 -14.87 -2.74 -20.00
C PHE A 303 -16.33 -2.73 -19.60
N ARG A 304 -16.64 -2.88 -18.31
CA ARG A 304 -17.98 -2.81 -17.76
C ARG A 304 -18.69 -1.50 -18.13
N ASP A 305 -17.98 -0.38 -17.93
CA ASP A 305 -18.56 0.95 -18.11
C ASP A 305 -18.71 1.31 -19.60
N SER A 306 -17.87 0.78 -20.49
CA SER A 306 -17.83 1.10 -21.92
C SER A 306 -18.61 0.11 -22.81
N PHE A 307 -18.72 -1.18 -22.42
CA PHE A 307 -19.21 -2.23 -23.32
C PHE A 307 -20.28 -3.15 -22.72
N ALA A 308 -20.65 -3.00 -21.44
CA ALA A 308 -21.51 -3.94 -20.73
C ALA A 308 -22.81 -3.33 -20.21
N GLU A 309 -23.46 -2.44 -21.01
CA GLU A 309 -24.71 -1.80 -20.61
C GLU A 309 -25.82 -2.79 -20.30
N GLN A 310 -26.02 -3.80 -21.16
CA GLN A 310 -27.02 -4.84 -20.97
C GLN A 310 -26.82 -5.64 -19.68
N GLU A 311 -25.56 -5.99 -19.37
CA GLU A 311 -25.22 -6.68 -18.13
C GLU A 311 -25.42 -5.79 -16.89
N ARG A 312 -25.16 -4.48 -17.00
CA ARG A 312 -25.43 -3.52 -15.92
C ARG A 312 -26.93 -3.41 -15.63
N GLU A 313 -27.76 -3.32 -16.67
CA GLU A 313 -29.22 -3.28 -16.53
C GLU A 313 -29.76 -4.59 -15.93
N ALA A 314 -29.29 -5.75 -16.44
CA ALA A 314 -29.66 -7.06 -15.92
C ALA A 314 -29.26 -7.23 -14.46
N ALA A 315 -28.04 -6.83 -14.09
CA ALA A 315 -27.54 -6.89 -12.74
C ALA A 315 -28.38 -6.05 -11.76
N LEU A 316 -28.73 -4.81 -12.15
CA LEU A 316 -29.60 -3.93 -11.37
C LEU A 316 -31.01 -4.55 -11.18
N LYS A 317 -31.57 -5.17 -12.22
CA LYS A 317 -32.89 -5.80 -12.17
C LYS A 317 -32.92 -7.04 -11.27
N ASN A 318 -31.84 -7.83 -11.27
CA ASN A 318 -31.78 -9.11 -10.59
C ASN A 318 -31.10 -9.03 -9.20
N GLY A 319 -30.50 -7.90 -8.82
CA GLY A 319 -29.70 -7.78 -7.60
C GLY A 319 -28.40 -8.59 -7.65
N GLU A 320 -27.82 -8.81 -8.85
CA GLU A 320 -26.60 -9.58 -9.06
C GLU A 320 -25.38 -8.67 -9.32
N SER A 321 -24.17 -9.20 -9.17
CA SER A 321 -22.95 -8.53 -9.57
C SER A 321 -22.83 -8.51 -11.11
N VAL A 322 -22.53 -7.32 -11.68
CA VAL A 322 -22.24 -7.18 -13.12
C VAL A 322 -21.05 -8.06 -13.54
N TYR A 323 -20.02 -8.12 -12.68
CA TYR A 323 -18.83 -8.94 -12.95
C TYR A 323 -19.17 -10.44 -12.94
N ALA A 324 -20.04 -10.91 -12.05
CA ALA A 324 -20.49 -12.30 -12.05
C ALA A 324 -21.23 -12.66 -13.35
N LEU A 325 -22.01 -11.72 -13.93
CA LEU A 325 -22.67 -11.92 -15.22
C LEU A 325 -21.67 -11.94 -16.38
N LEU A 326 -20.67 -11.07 -16.36
CA LEU A 326 -19.60 -11.04 -17.36
C LEU A 326 -18.74 -12.30 -17.30
N ASP A 327 -18.39 -12.77 -16.13
CA ASP A 327 -17.61 -13.99 -15.89
C ASP A 327 -18.32 -15.25 -16.42
N LYS A 328 -19.65 -15.34 -16.24
CA LYS A 328 -20.47 -16.42 -16.81
C LYS A 328 -20.45 -16.45 -18.33
N LYS A 329 -20.30 -15.28 -18.99
CA LYS A 329 -20.31 -15.12 -20.45
C LYS A 329 -18.91 -15.17 -21.06
N ALA A 330 -17.87 -14.99 -20.28
CA ALA A 330 -16.48 -15.06 -20.74
C ALA A 330 -16.14 -16.49 -21.24
N PRO A 331 -15.49 -16.63 -22.40
CA PRO A 331 -15.13 -17.94 -22.92
C PRO A 331 -14.14 -18.66 -21.99
N ARG A 332 -14.21 -19.99 -21.94
CA ARG A 332 -13.30 -20.81 -21.12
C ARG A 332 -11.96 -21.08 -21.82
N LYS A 333 -11.87 -20.86 -23.12
CA LYS A 333 -10.65 -21.02 -23.92
C LYS A 333 -9.92 -19.69 -24.04
N PRO A 334 -8.59 -19.69 -24.23
CA PRO A 334 -7.82 -18.47 -24.51
C PRO A 334 -8.45 -17.64 -25.62
N SER A 335 -8.43 -16.31 -25.45
CA SER A 335 -9.09 -15.39 -26.39
C SER A 335 -8.43 -15.28 -27.76
N GLY A 336 -7.13 -15.59 -27.85
CA GLY A 336 -6.32 -15.34 -29.06
C GLY A 336 -6.01 -13.84 -29.27
N ILE A 337 -6.44 -12.96 -28.36
CA ILE A 337 -6.18 -11.53 -28.38
C ILE A 337 -5.07 -11.22 -27.38
N LEU A 338 -4.05 -10.49 -27.82
CA LEU A 338 -3.02 -9.97 -26.93
C LEU A 338 -3.40 -8.57 -26.46
N VAL A 339 -3.34 -8.35 -25.15
CA VAL A 339 -3.60 -7.04 -24.54
C VAL A 339 -2.37 -6.58 -23.78
N LEU A 340 -1.89 -5.38 -24.10
CA LEU A 340 -0.97 -4.62 -23.26
C LEU A 340 -1.81 -3.79 -22.28
N PRO A 341 -1.83 -4.09 -20.97
CA PRO A 341 -2.84 -3.53 -20.07
C PRO A 341 -2.49 -2.16 -19.51
N HIS A 342 -1.73 -1.33 -20.22
CA HIS A 342 -1.19 -0.05 -19.74
C HIS A 342 -2.20 1.10 -19.89
N PHE A 343 -3.44 0.92 -19.41
CA PHE A 343 -4.49 1.94 -19.49
C PHE A 343 -4.19 3.20 -18.66
N ALA A 344 -3.36 3.07 -17.62
CA ALA A 344 -2.94 4.17 -16.75
C ALA A 344 -1.41 4.34 -16.71
N GLY A 345 -0.71 3.93 -17.77
CA GLY A 345 0.74 3.81 -17.79
C GLY A 345 1.21 2.41 -17.40
N ALA A 346 2.50 2.14 -17.54
CA ALA A 346 3.18 0.93 -17.10
C ALA A 346 3.87 1.16 -15.74
N ALA A 347 3.64 0.25 -14.80
CA ALA A 347 4.36 0.23 -13.54
C ALA A 347 5.60 -0.68 -13.63
N THR A 348 5.88 -1.53 -12.65
CA THR A 348 7.03 -2.45 -12.70
C THR A 348 6.88 -3.48 -13.82
N PRO A 349 7.96 -3.82 -14.52
CA PRO A 349 9.33 -3.29 -14.40
C PRO A 349 9.63 -2.05 -15.27
N TYR A 350 8.69 -1.51 -15.99
CA TYR A 350 8.92 -0.51 -17.05
C TYR A 350 8.98 0.93 -16.51
N MET A 351 8.16 1.24 -15.50
CA MET A 351 8.03 2.57 -14.88
C MET A 351 7.82 3.71 -15.89
N ASP A 352 6.93 3.48 -16.88
CA ASP A 352 6.61 4.42 -17.96
C ASP A 352 5.16 4.92 -17.84
N SER A 353 4.98 6.13 -17.31
CA SER A 353 3.67 6.77 -17.18
C SER A 353 3.04 7.21 -18.52
N ALA A 354 3.83 7.27 -19.61
CA ALA A 354 3.36 7.63 -20.94
C ALA A 354 2.84 6.43 -21.73
N ALA A 355 3.15 5.19 -21.31
CA ALA A 355 2.69 3.97 -21.95
C ALA A 355 1.15 3.94 -22.05
N LYS A 356 0.65 3.33 -23.14
CA LYS A 356 -0.79 3.21 -23.39
C LYS A 356 -1.15 1.75 -23.66
N ALA A 357 -2.42 1.43 -23.39
CA ALA A 357 -2.97 0.13 -23.71
C ALA A 357 -2.95 -0.13 -25.22
N ALA A 358 -2.77 -1.41 -25.58
CA ALA A 358 -2.86 -1.86 -26.96
C ALA A 358 -3.56 -3.22 -27.03
N PHE A 359 -4.22 -3.46 -28.16
CA PHE A 359 -4.86 -4.73 -28.48
C PHE A 359 -4.32 -5.22 -29.84
N ALA A 360 -4.02 -6.52 -29.94
CA ALA A 360 -3.62 -7.16 -31.16
C ALA A 360 -4.40 -8.46 -31.36
N GLY A 361 -4.77 -8.80 -32.61
CA GLY A 361 -5.52 -10.02 -32.93
C GLY A 361 -7.04 -9.83 -32.96
N ILE A 362 -7.56 -8.61 -32.88
CA ILE A 362 -9.01 -8.32 -33.03
C ILE A 362 -9.40 -8.37 -34.52
N THR A 363 -10.51 -9.04 -34.84
CA THR A 363 -11.13 -9.10 -36.16
C THR A 363 -12.60 -8.64 -36.07
N LEU A 364 -13.28 -8.57 -37.23
CA LEU A 364 -14.71 -8.22 -37.26
C LEU A 364 -15.61 -9.31 -36.60
N GLU A 365 -15.13 -10.53 -36.48
CA GLU A 365 -15.84 -11.65 -35.86
C GLU A 365 -15.53 -11.77 -34.35
N THR A 366 -14.66 -10.92 -33.78
CA THR A 366 -14.27 -11.01 -32.38
C THR A 366 -15.44 -10.67 -31.45
N PRO A 367 -15.94 -11.61 -30.62
CA PRO A 367 -17.00 -11.32 -29.68
C PRO A 367 -16.49 -10.42 -28.53
N ARG A 368 -17.37 -9.55 -28.01
CA ARG A 368 -16.98 -8.63 -26.90
C ARG A 368 -16.51 -9.35 -25.63
N TYR A 369 -17.00 -10.56 -25.36
CA TYR A 369 -16.59 -11.33 -24.18
C TYR A 369 -15.20 -11.95 -24.31
N ASP A 370 -14.71 -12.10 -25.54
CA ASP A 370 -13.30 -12.48 -25.80
C ASP A 370 -12.37 -11.32 -25.43
N ILE A 371 -12.81 -10.05 -25.69
CA ILE A 371 -12.08 -8.86 -25.24
C ILE A 371 -12.06 -8.78 -23.71
N TYR A 372 -13.19 -9.09 -23.03
CA TYR A 372 -13.26 -9.13 -21.57
C TYR A 372 -12.27 -10.16 -20.99
N ARG A 373 -12.22 -11.37 -21.57
CA ARG A 373 -11.25 -12.39 -21.20
C ARG A 373 -9.81 -11.93 -21.50
N ALA A 374 -9.57 -11.35 -22.67
CA ALA A 374 -8.23 -10.86 -23.06
C ALA A 374 -7.67 -9.82 -22.11
N LEU A 375 -8.52 -8.99 -21.49
CA LEU A 375 -8.11 -8.04 -20.46
C LEU A 375 -7.58 -8.77 -19.21
N MET A 376 -8.26 -9.84 -18.77
CA MET A 376 -7.78 -10.68 -17.66
C MET A 376 -6.49 -11.41 -18.01
N GLU A 377 -6.37 -11.90 -19.25
CA GLU A 377 -5.15 -12.55 -19.76
C GLU A 377 -3.98 -11.55 -19.80
N GLY A 378 -4.19 -10.32 -20.33
CA GLY A 378 -3.16 -9.29 -20.43
C GLY A 378 -2.59 -8.87 -19.07
N THR A 379 -3.45 -8.63 -18.08
CA THR A 379 -2.98 -8.33 -16.70
C THR A 379 -2.21 -9.51 -16.11
N SER A 380 -2.66 -10.75 -16.39
CA SER A 380 -1.97 -11.95 -15.90
C SER A 380 -0.60 -12.18 -16.56
N TYR A 381 -0.44 -11.82 -17.84
CA TYR A 381 0.88 -11.85 -18.50
C TYR A 381 1.84 -10.82 -17.92
N GLU A 382 1.38 -9.60 -17.62
CA GLU A 382 2.22 -8.59 -16.96
C GLU A 382 2.62 -9.05 -15.57
N MET A 383 1.70 -9.66 -14.82
CA MET A 383 1.99 -10.27 -13.53
C MET A 383 3.06 -11.36 -13.65
N ARG A 384 3.02 -12.18 -14.71
CA ARG A 384 4.03 -13.21 -14.96
C ARG A 384 5.43 -12.62 -15.14
N VAL A 385 5.57 -11.53 -15.91
CA VAL A 385 6.85 -10.83 -16.09
C VAL A 385 7.40 -10.37 -14.74
N ASN A 386 6.54 -9.78 -13.91
CA ASN A 386 6.92 -9.34 -12.57
C ASN A 386 7.31 -10.51 -11.66
N LEU A 387 6.54 -11.61 -11.69
CA LEU A 387 6.81 -12.79 -10.87
C LEU A 387 8.14 -13.44 -11.26
N GLU A 388 8.40 -13.61 -12.54
CA GLU A 388 9.68 -14.18 -13.04
C GLU A 388 10.87 -13.32 -12.63
N ARG A 389 10.72 -11.96 -12.63
CA ARG A 389 11.75 -11.04 -12.16
C ARG A 389 11.98 -11.16 -10.65
N MET A 390 10.92 -11.27 -9.86
CA MET A 390 11.03 -11.49 -8.40
C MET A 390 11.63 -12.87 -8.09
N GLU A 391 11.21 -13.94 -8.80
CA GLU A 391 11.78 -15.28 -8.62
C GLU A 391 13.30 -15.32 -8.89
N SER A 392 13.82 -14.44 -9.74
CA SER A 392 15.29 -14.35 -9.98
C SER A 392 16.09 -13.94 -8.74
N VAL A 393 15.44 -13.34 -7.73
CA VAL A 393 16.08 -12.91 -6.46
C VAL A 393 15.51 -13.60 -5.23
N SER A 394 14.24 -14.03 -5.24
CA SER A 394 13.58 -14.72 -4.10
C SER A 394 13.74 -16.24 -4.13
N GLY A 395 14.03 -16.81 -5.29
CA GLY A 395 13.85 -18.21 -5.56
C GLY A 395 12.43 -18.54 -6.04
N LYS A 396 12.16 -19.84 -6.26
CA LYS A 396 10.92 -20.29 -6.89
C LYS A 396 9.70 -20.11 -5.99
N VAL A 397 8.68 -19.44 -6.52
CA VAL A 397 7.34 -19.34 -5.93
C VAL A 397 6.49 -20.55 -6.29
N ASN A 398 5.80 -21.13 -5.33
CA ASN A 398 4.95 -22.32 -5.51
C ASN A 398 3.45 -22.00 -5.44
N GLU A 399 3.07 -20.99 -4.64
CA GLU A 399 1.68 -20.61 -4.35
C GLU A 399 1.47 -19.11 -4.45
N ILE A 400 0.33 -18.71 -5.01
CA ILE A 400 -0.15 -17.33 -5.06
C ILE A 400 -1.41 -17.25 -4.21
N ARG A 401 -1.43 -16.33 -3.25
CA ARG A 401 -2.58 -16.05 -2.38
C ARG A 401 -3.28 -14.80 -2.84
N ALA A 402 -4.41 -14.99 -3.53
CA ALA A 402 -5.18 -13.90 -4.11
C ALA A 402 -6.14 -13.28 -3.08
N THR A 403 -6.19 -11.95 -3.06
CA THR A 403 -7.08 -11.15 -2.21
C THR A 403 -7.64 -9.95 -2.99
N GLY A 404 -8.61 -9.26 -2.41
CA GLY A 404 -9.27 -8.12 -3.06
C GLY A 404 -10.43 -8.52 -3.94
N GLY A 405 -11.03 -7.52 -4.61
CA GLY A 405 -12.25 -7.71 -5.40
C GLY A 405 -12.10 -8.69 -6.57
N GLY A 406 -10.94 -8.72 -7.22
CA GLY A 406 -10.67 -9.64 -8.32
C GLY A 406 -10.54 -11.10 -7.91
N ALA A 407 -10.19 -11.37 -6.65
CA ALA A 407 -10.10 -12.71 -6.10
C ALA A 407 -11.46 -13.43 -5.97
N THR A 408 -12.57 -12.73 -6.21
CA THR A 408 -13.92 -13.31 -6.26
C THR A 408 -14.29 -13.88 -7.63
N SER A 409 -13.45 -13.70 -8.63
CA SER A 409 -13.67 -14.17 -10.01
C SER A 409 -12.93 -15.49 -10.26
N ASP A 410 -13.64 -16.62 -10.19
CA ASP A 410 -13.08 -17.94 -10.42
C ASP A 410 -12.39 -18.05 -11.80
N ILE A 411 -12.98 -17.42 -12.82
CA ILE A 411 -12.40 -17.44 -14.17
C ILE A 411 -11.09 -16.68 -14.23
N TRP A 412 -10.97 -15.55 -13.55
CA TRP A 412 -9.73 -14.80 -13.53
C TRP A 412 -8.64 -15.51 -12.74
N LEU A 413 -8.99 -16.10 -11.60
CA LEU A 413 -8.06 -16.94 -10.82
C LEU A 413 -7.56 -18.14 -11.63
N GLN A 414 -8.45 -18.78 -12.41
CA GLN A 414 -8.04 -19.88 -13.30
C GLN A 414 -7.10 -19.38 -14.41
N ILE A 415 -7.41 -18.25 -15.05
CA ILE A 415 -6.53 -17.62 -16.06
C ILE A 415 -5.15 -17.34 -15.46
N LYS A 416 -5.10 -16.78 -14.25
CA LYS A 416 -3.84 -16.55 -13.54
C LYS A 416 -3.08 -17.85 -13.29
N ALA A 417 -3.76 -18.89 -12.78
CA ALA A 417 -3.13 -20.20 -12.54
C ALA A 417 -2.54 -20.80 -13.83
N ASP A 418 -3.28 -20.72 -14.92
CA ASP A 418 -2.85 -21.24 -16.22
C ASP A 418 -1.64 -20.47 -16.78
N ILE A 419 -1.67 -19.14 -16.73
CA ILE A 419 -0.60 -18.29 -17.28
C ILE A 419 0.65 -18.34 -16.40
N LEU A 420 0.49 -18.30 -15.08
CA LEU A 420 1.61 -18.27 -14.13
C LEU A 420 2.20 -19.66 -13.87
N GLY A 421 1.45 -20.74 -14.20
CA GLY A 421 1.88 -22.12 -13.91
C GLY A 421 2.02 -22.38 -12.39
N LYS A 422 1.20 -21.74 -11.58
CA LYS A 422 1.24 -21.79 -10.11
C LYS A 422 -0.15 -22.08 -9.55
N ALA A 423 -0.21 -22.66 -8.36
CA ALA A 423 -1.46 -22.73 -7.62
C ALA A 423 -1.89 -21.31 -7.19
N VAL A 424 -3.15 -20.96 -7.43
CA VAL A 424 -3.75 -19.68 -7.01
C VAL A 424 -4.88 -19.99 -6.04
N THR A 425 -4.75 -19.52 -4.81
CA THR A 425 -5.72 -19.73 -3.74
C THR A 425 -6.38 -18.40 -3.36
N ALA A 426 -7.69 -18.31 -3.52
CA ALA A 426 -8.45 -17.17 -3.03
C ALA A 426 -8.49 -17.17 -1.48
N LEU A 427 -8.16 -16.04 -0.87
CA LEU A 427 -8.28 -15.89 0.56
C LEU A 427 -9.69 -15.45 0.93
N ASN A 428 -10.30 -16.19 1.85
CA ASN A 428 -11.63 -15.89 2.40
C ASN A 428 -11.55 -14.89 3.55
N ALA A 429 -10.65 -13.89 3.42
CA ALA A 429 -10.39 -12.90 4.46
C ALA A 429 -10.62 -11.49 3.87
N PRO A 430 -11.77 -10.86 4.16
CA PRO A 430 -12.10 -9.54 3.60
C PRO A 430 -11.22 -8.40 4.17
N GLN A 431 -10.41 -8.67 5.20
CA GLN A 431 -9.71 -7.66 6.01
C GLN A 431 -8.22 -7.99 6.23
N VAL A 432 -7.53 -8.49 5.21
CA VAL A 432 -6.11 -8.92 5.33
C VAL A 432 -5.13 -7.82 5.72
N GLY A 433 -5.47 -6.55 5.57
CA GLY A 433 -4.60 -5.40 5.91
C GLY A 433 -4.90 -4.77 7.29
N ALA A 434 -5.89 -5.25 8.03
CA ALA A 434 -6.27 -4.68 9.33
C ALA A 434 -6.21 -5.72 10.45
#